data_fa4006079cada5ecfb70303c65c9b953
#
_entry.id   fa4006079cada5ecfb70303c65c9b953
#
_cell.length_a   1.000
_cell.length_b   1.000
_cell.length_c   1.000
_cell.angle_alpha   90.00
_cell.angle_beta   90.00
_cell.angle_gamma   90.00
#
_symmetry.space_group_name_H-M   'P 1'
#
loop_
_entity.id
_entity.type
_entity.pdbx_description
1 polymer ?
#
loop_
_entity_poly.entity_id
_entity_poly.type
_entity_poly.pdbx_seq_one_letter_code
_entity_poly.pdbx_strand_id
1 'polypeptide(L)'
;QGNVTTAPIRSDDGEAEPELATGDLNILLLGSDSRALESDGFGEDDGTERSDAMVIAHISSDNTRIDAVQLPRDTLGDLPACDDNGRGSYDGGFGMLNSALQYGPACSVAAVEQLTGMTIDHFVQMDFEGFIGMVDAMGGIDVCLPEPLQDGHARLDLPAGAQSINGDQALALARTRHALAEESDIARLGHQQMVLSAIVQKATKSDVLVRP
;
A
#
# COMPACT_ATOMS: atom_id res chain seq x y z
N GLN A 1 13.78 12.25 -0.39
CA GLN A 1 13.88 10.86 0.13
C GLN A 1 12.50 10.50 0.68
N GLY A 2 11.78 9.59 0.00
CA GLY A 2 10.46 9.15 0.39
C GLY A 2 10.45 8.44 1.76
N ASN A 3 9.33 8.51 2.46
CA ASN A 3 9.18 7.89 3.77
C ASN A 3 8.60 6.48 3.62
N VAL A 4 9.34 5.50 4.13
CA VAL A 4 8.87 4.14 4.35
C VAL A 4 9.01 3.83 5.82
N THR A 5 7.89 3.62 6.50
CA THR A 5 7.86 3.25 7.91
C THR A 5 7.45 1.80 8.04
N THR A 6 8.28 1.02 8.74
CA THR A 6 8.00 -0.38 9.03
C THR A 6 8.16 -0.61 10.53
N ALA A 7 7.27 -1.34 11.14
CA ALA A 7 7.43 -1.77 12.53
C ALA A 7 6.71 -3.11 12.76
N PRO A 8 7.22 -3.96 13.68
CA PRO A 8 6.45 -5.05 14.23
C PRO A 8 5.35 -4.47 15.13
N ILE A 9 4.17 -5.09 15.14
CA ILE A 9 3.02 -4.60 15.90
C ILE A 9 3.06 -5.09 17.35
N ARG A 10 3.70 -6.22 17.58
CA ARG A 10 3.89 -6.78 18.93
C ARG A 10 5.35 -6.65 19.31
N SER A 11 5.66 -5.72 20.24
CA SER A 11 6.90 -5.71 20.96
C SER A 11 6.80 -6.77 22.06
N ASP A 12 7.49 -7.88 21.91
CA ASP A 12 7.88 -8.65 23.06
C ASP A 12 9.02 -7.84 23.73
N ASP A 13 8.84 -7.49 25.01
CA ASP A 13 9.82 -6.68 25.79
C ASP A 13 11.11 -7.49 26.03
N GLY A 14 11.90 -7.65 25.00
CA GLY A 14 13.19 -8.31 25.02
C GLY A 14 13.94 -8.06 23.73
N GLU A 15 15.14 -7.49 23.81
CA GLU A 15 16.09 -7.39 22.73
C GLU A 15 16.26 -8.76 22.04
N ALA A 16 15.42 -9.05 21.03
CA ALA A 16 15.58 -10.20 20.18
C ALA A 16 15.97 -9.69 18.80
N GLU A 17 17.12 -10.18 18.31
CA GLU A 17 17.43 -10.15 16.88
C GLU A 17 16.21 -10.69 16.12
N PRO A 18 15.92 -10.20 14.89
CA PRO A 18 14.78 -10.67 14.13
C PRO A 18 14.94 -12.17 13.85
N GLU A 19 14.37 -13.02 14.72
CA GLU A 19 14.14 -14.42 14.38
C GLU A 19 13.28 -14.43 13.12
N LEU A 20 13.78 -15.05 12.06
CA LEU A 20 13.01 -15.37 10.88
C LEU A 20 11.71 -16.03 11.35
N ALA A 21 10.59 -15.37 11.08
CA ALA A 21 9.28 -15.86 11.50
C ALA A 21 9.11 -17.32 11.03
N THR A 22 8.94 -18.23 11.98
CA THR A 22 8.79 -19.67 11.69
C THR A 22 7.35 -20.05 11.36
N GLY A 23 6.50 -19.07 11.08
CA GLY A 23 5.07 -19.23 10.78
C GLY A 23 4.65 -18.42 9.55
N ASP A 24 3.37 -18.49 9.22
CA ASP A 24 2.76 -17.61 8.21
C ASP A 24 2.89 -16.15 8.68
N LEU A 25 3.17 -15.24 7.75
CA LEU A 25 3.38 -13.83 8.04
C LEU A 25 2.34 -12.98 7.32
N ASN A 26 1.63 -12.13 8.06
CA ASN A 26 0.68 -11.17 7.53
C ASN A 26 1.23 -9.76 7.66
N ILE A 27 1.42 -9.09 6.52
CA ILE A 27 1.95 -7.73 6.46
C ILE A 27 0.86 -6.81 5.91
N LEU A 28 0.51 -5.75 6.66
CA LEU A 28 -0.37 -4.71 6.16
C LEU A 28 0.42 -3.64 5.43
N LEU A 29 0.17 -3.49 4.13
CA LEU A 29 0.72 -2.41 3.31
C LEU A 29 -0.26 -1.25 3.28
N LEU A 30 0.19 -0.06 3.69
CA LEU A 30 -0.58 1.17 3.75
C LEU A 30 0.05 2.19 2.79
N GLY A 31 -0.66 2.50 1.70
CA GLY A 31 -0.30 3.62 0.83
C GLY A 31 -0.96 4.90 1.36
N SER A 32 -0.15 5.85 1.82
CA SER A 32 -0.63 7.12 2.36
C SER A 32 -0.68 8.19 1.27
N ASP A 33 -1.74 9.00 1.29
CA ASP A 33 -1.87 10.22 0.51
C ASP A 33 -1.24 11.44 1.20
N SER A 34 -0.53 11.22 2.32
CA SER A 34 0.10 12.28 3.09
C SER A 34 1.02 13.11 2.20
N ARG A 35 0.71 14.41 2.13
CA ARG A 35 1.44 15.41 1.35
C ARG A 35 2.42 16.18 2.22
N ALA A 36 2.76 15.62 3.38
CA ALA A 36 3.65 16.23 4.38
C ALA A 36 5.09 16.47 3.85
N LEU A 37 5.37 16.03 2.62
CA LEU A 37 6.62 16.34 1.91
C LEU A 37 6.28 17.27 0.74
N GLU A 38 6.85 18.47 0.79
CA GLU A 38 6.81 19.50 -0.25
C GLU A 38 7.30 18.94 -1.60
N SER A 39 6.40 18.27 -2.32
CA SER A 39 6.61 18.05 -3.75
C SER A 39 5.63 18.93 -4.51
N ASP A 40 6.16 19.95 -5.16
CA ASP A 40 5.44 20.83 -6.07
C ASP A 40 4.55 20.04 -7.04
N GLY A 41 3.26 19.92 -6.77
CA GLY A 41 2.33 19.40 -7.75
C GLY A 41 1.15 18.54 -7.27
N PHE A 42 1.04 18.18 -6.00
CA PHE A 42 -0.01 17.28 -5.51
C PHE A 42 -1.14 17.92 -4.70
N GLY A 43 -1.25 19.27 -4.69
CA GLY A 43 -2.29 20.01 -3.99
C GLY A 43 -1.93 20.39 -2.55
N GLU A 44 -2.84 21.10 -1.86
CA GLU A 44 -2.63 21.58 -0.50
C GLU A 44 -2.79 20.43 0.52
N ASP A 45 -1.94 20.41 1.55
CA ASP A 45 -2.05 19.51 2.69
C ASP A 45 -3.16 20.04 3.62
N ASP A 46 -4.23 19.30 3.78
CA ASP A 46 -5.33 19.62 4.70
C ASP A 46 -5.10 19.08 6.12
N GLY A 47 -3.92 18.51 6.38
CA GLY A 47 -3.55 17.92 7.67
C GLY A 47 -4.26 16.59 7.97
N THR A 48 -5.02 16.04 7.03
CA THR A 48 -5.65 14.72 7.16
C THR A 48 -4.82 13.68 6.43
N GLU A 49 -4.47 12.60 7.11
CA GLU A 49 -3.79 11.47 6.51
C GLU A 49 -4.78 10.32 6.30
N ARG A 50 -4.91 9.87 5.06
CA ARG A 50 -5.78 8.74 4.72
C ARG A 50 -5.00 7.68 3.96
N SER A 51 -5.43 6.44 4.10
CA SER A 51 -4.88 5.34 3.31
C SER A 51 -5.60 5.23 1.97
N ASP A 52 -4.91 5.54 0.88
CA ASP A 52 -5.45 5.38 -0.48
C ASP A 52 -5.38 3.93 -0.98
N ALA A 53 -4.47 3.15 -0.44
CA ALA A 53 -4.32 1.74 -0.72
C ALA A 53 -4.07 0.96 0.57
N MET A 54 -4.82 -0.12 0.77
CA MET A 54 -4.64 -1.06 1.87
C MET A 54 -4.58 -2.48 1.31
N VAL A 55 -3.48 -3.18 1.57
CA VAL A 55 -3.25 -4.54 1.08
C VAL A 55 -2.71 -5.39 2.22
N ILE A 56 -3.33 -6.54 2.46
CA ILE A 56 -2.76 -7.57 3.31
C ILE A 56 -1.93 -8.50 2.43
N ALA A 57 -0.64 -8.58 2.67
CA ALA A 57 0.25 -9.56 2.06
C ALA A 57 0.45 -10.72 3.04
N HIS A 58 -0.05 -11.90 2.68
CA HIS A 58 0.13 -13.13 3.42
C HIS A 58 1.28 -13.91 2.80
N ILE A 59 2.32 -14.18 3.56
CA ILE A 59 3.49 -14.96 3.15
C ILE A 59 3.41 -16.30 3.86
N SER A 60 3.39 -17.40 3.08
CA SER A 60 3.38 -18.76 3.64
C SER A 60 4.66 -19.05 4.40
N SER A 61 4.56 -19.87 5.45
CA SER A 61 5.69 -20.25 6.33
C SER A 61 6.87 -20.89 5.61
N ASP A 62 6.63 -21.50 4.45
CA ASP A 62 7.66 -22.07 3.58
C ASP A 62 8.23 -21.07 2.56
N ASN A 63 7.79 -19.81 2.61
CA ASN A 63 8.17 -18.71 1.70
C ASN A 63 7.97 -19.02 0.20
N THR A 64 7.09 -19.97 -0.12
CA THR A 64 6.83 -20.35 -1.53
C THR A 64 5.67 -19.62 -2.16
N ARG A 65 4.80 -18.98 -1.35
CA ARG A 65 3.58 -18.32 -1.81
C ARG A 65 3.36 -16.98 -1.10
N ILE A 66 2.93 -16.00 -1.87
CA ILE A 66 2.46 -14.71 -1.38
C ILE A 66 1.04 -14.51 -1.91
N ASP A 67 0.07 -14.37 -1.01
CA ASP A 67 -1.28 -13.98 -1.34
C ASP A 67 -1.48 -12.51 -0.97
N ALA A 68 -2.02 -11.72 -1.87
CA ALA A 68 -2.29 -10.31 -1.64
C ALA A 68 -3.80 -10.06 -1.69
N VAL A 69 -4.34 -9.51 -0.62
CA VAL A 69 -5.76 -9.14 -0.50
C VAL A 69 -5.86 -7.62 -0.39
N GLN A 70 -6.42 -7.01 -1.41
CA GLN A 70 -6.68 -5.57 -1.40
C GLN A 70 -7.99 -5.28 -0.69
N LEU A 71 -7.96 -4.38 0.29
CA LEU A 71 -9.13 -3.87 0.99
C LEU A 71 -9.58 -2.56 0.33
N PRO A 72 -10.87 -2.44 -0.07
CA PRO A 72 -11.39 -1.18 -0.57
C PRO A 72 -11.28 -0.10 0.52
N ARG A 73 -10.63 1.02 0.21
CA ARG A 73 -10.37 2.09 1.18
C ARG A 73 -11.63 2.68 1.81
N ASP A 74 -12.73 2.71 1.05
CA ASP A 74 -14.01 3.27 1.45
C ASP A 74 -14.91 2.24 2.12
N THR A 75 -14.34 1.07 2.52
CA THR A 75 -15.07 0.06 3.29
C THR A 75 -15.56 0.67 4.59
N LEU A 76 -16.86 0.54 4.83
CA LEU A 76 -17.52 0.99 6.05
C LEU A 76 -17.58 -0.16 7.07
N GLY A 77 -17.25 0.14 8.30
CA GLY A 77 -17.31 -0.83 9.40
C GLY A 77 -17.16 -0.16 10.76
N ASP A 78 -17.30 -0.96 11.79
CA ASP A 78 -17.01 -0.52 13.15
C ASP A 78 -15.49 -0.46 13.33
N LEU A 79 -14.98 0.75 13.58
CA LEU A 79 -13.57 0.98 13.85
C LEU A 79 -13.31 0.90 15.35
N PRO A 80 -12.21 0.31 15.79
CA PRO A 80 -11.85 0.21 17.20
C PRO A 80 -11.51 1.59 17.79
N ALA A 81 -11.55 1.69 19.11
CA ALA A 81 -10.93 2.82 19.81
C ALA A 81 -9.42 2.77 19.62
N CYS A 82 -8.81 3.95 19.45
CA CYS A 82 -7.37 4.08 19.23
C CYS A 82 -6.78 5.08 20.22
N ASP A 83 -5.69 4.70 20.85
CA ASP A 83 -4.96 5.58 21.79
C ASP A 83 -4.23 6.71 21.06
N ASP A 84 -4.01 7.79 21.79
CA ASP A 84 -3.24 8.92 21.27
C ASP A 84 -1.74 8.58 21.18
N ASN A 85 -1.27 8.46 19.95
CA ASN A 85 0.15 8.24 19.61
C ASN A 85 0.80 9.53 19.08
N GLY A 86 0.30 10.70 19.49
CA GLY A 86 0.75 12.01 19.01
C GLY A 86 -0.06 12.53 17.81
N ARG A 87 -1.13 11.80 17.41
CA ARG A 87 -2.04 12.18 16.33
C ARG A 87 -3.49 12.33 16.79
N GLY A 88 -3.73 12.33 18.11
CA GLY A 88 -5.04 12.32 18.72
C GLY A 88 -5.55 10.90 18.97
N SER A 89 -6.56 10.80 19.85
CA SER A 89 -7.27 9.55 20.14
C SER A 89 -8.55 9.44 19.34
N TYR A 90 -9.04 8.22 19.19
CA TYR A 90 -10.33 7.93 18.60
C TYR A 90 -11.12 6.99 19.51
N ASP A 91 -12.35 7.37 19.86
CA ASP A 91 -13.19 6.60 20.79
C ASP A 91 -13.81 5.33 20.15
N GLY A 92 -13.57 5.11 18.88
CA GLY A 92 -14.20 4.03 18.11
C GLY A 92 -15.56 4.45 17.53
N GLY A 93 -16.07 3.65 16.62
CA GLY A 93 -17.39 3.85 16.02
C GLY A 93 -17.45 3.49 14.54
N PHE A 94 -18.63 3.69 13.94
CA PHE A 94 -18.87 3.36 12.55
C PHE A 94 -18.22 4.41 11.63
N GLY A 95 -17.35 3.95 10.72
CA GLY A 95 -16.60 4.86 9.84
C GLY A 95 -15.97 4.17 8.63
N MET A 96 -15.25 4.94 7.84
CA MET A 96 -14.49 4.40 6.70
C MET A 96 -13.14 3.87 7.18
N LEU A 97 -12.76 2.69 6.68
CA LEU A 97 -11.51 2.02 7.06
C LEU A 97 -10.26 2.91 6.81
N ASN A 98 -10.25 3.68 5.72
CA ASN A 98 -9.14 4.56 5.39
C ASN A 98 -8.90 5.69 6.39
N SER A 99 -9.94 6.08 7.15
CA SER A 99 -9.82 7.17 8.13
C SER A 99 -9.05 6.77 9.39
N ALA A 100 -8.86 5.47 9.63
CA ALA A 100 -8.11 4.99 10.79
C ALA A 100 -6.64 5.46 10.76
N LEU A 101 -6.06 5.67 9.56
CA LEU A 101 -4.68 6.12 9.42
C LEU A 101 -4.44 7.53 10.00
N GLN A 102 -5.46 8.36 10.06
CA GLN A 102 -5.38 9.68 10.72
C GLN A 102 -4.89 9.58 12.16
N TYR A 103 -5.25 8.50 12.86
CA TYR A 103 -4.86 8.21 14.25
C TYR A 103 -3.59 7.35 14.33
N GLY A 104 -2.94 7.13 13.20
CA GLY A 104 -1.68 6.40 13.07
C GLY A 104 -1.83 4.98 12.52
N PRO A 105 -0.71 4.39 12.07
CA PRO A 105 -0.73 3.07 11.44
C PRO A 105 -1.20 1.95 12.38
N ALA A 106 -0.95 2.04 13.69
CA ALA A 106 -1.44 1.08 14.67
C ALA A 106 -2.98 1.04 14.71
N CYS A 107 -3.64 2.20 14.56
CA CYS A 107 -5.10 2.27 14.47
C CYS A 107 -5.61 1.59 13.19
N SER A 108 -4.93 1.80 12.04
CA SER A 108 -5.27 1.12 10.80
C SER A 108 -5.12 -0.40 10.91
N VAL A 109 -4.08 -0.87 11.59
CA VAL A 109 -3.89 -2.30 11.87
C VAL A 109 -5.04 -2.84 12.69
N ALA A 110 -5.35 -2.23 13.83
CA ALA A 110 -6.44 -2.67 14.69
C ALA A 110 -7.80 -2.68 13.95
N ALA A 111 -8.05 -1.68 13.09
CA ALA A 111 -9.25 -1.62 12.26
C ALA A 111 -9.33 -2.77 11.24
N VAL A 112 -8.19 -3.09 10.59
CA VAL A 112 -8.09 -4.21 9.64
C VAL A 112 -8.26 -5.55 10.35
N GLU A 113 -7.62 -5.75 11.50
CA GLU A 113 -7.75 -6.97 12.31
C GLU A 113 -9.21 -7.17 12.76
N GLN A 114 -9.87 -6.09 13.21
CA GLN A 114 -11.28 -6.16 13.61
C GLN A 114 -12.20 -6.50 12.43
N LEU A 115 -11.94 -5.95 11.26
CA LEU A 115 -12.74 -6.19 10.07
C LEU A 115 -12.57 -7.61 9.53
N THR A 116 -11.34 -8.11 9.50
CA THR A 116 -10.99 -9.37 8.81
C THR A 116 -10.90 -10.57 9.72
N GLY A 117 -10.70 -10.37 11.03
CA GLY A 117 -10.35 -11.41 11.99
C GLY A 117 -8.94 -11.98 11.82
N MET A 118 -8.12 -11.40 10.92
CA MET A 118 -6.75 -11.81 10.70
C MET A 118 -5.83 -11.07 11.66
N THR A 119 -4.84 -11.75 12.22
CA THR A 119 -3.76 -11.09 12.95
C THR A 119 -2.76 -10.51 11.97
N ILE A 120 -2.34 -9.27 12.17
CA ILE A 120 -1.31 -8.59 11.38
C ILE A 120 -0.02 -8.55 12.18
N ASP A 121 1.07 -9.12 11.63
CA ASP A 121 2.37 -9.22 12.31
C ASP A 121 3.21 -7.96 12.13
N HIS A 122 3.17 -7.38 10.91
CA HIS A 122 3.92 -6.17 10.56
C HIS A 122 3.06 -5.24 9.73
N PHE A 123 3.43 -3.97 9.71
CA PHE A 123 2.91 -3.03 8.73
C PHE A 123 4.04 -2.32 7.99
N VAL A 124 3.74 -1.89 6.76
CA VAL A 124 4.58 -1.02 5.94
C VAL A 124 3.72 0.15 5.52
N GLN A 125 4.03 1.34 5.99
CA GLN A 125 3.42 2.58 5.51
C GLN A 125 4.37 3.24 4.50
N MET A 126 3.83 3.68 3.37
CA MET A 126 4.60 4.22 2.26
C MET A 126 3.87 5.42 1.66
N ASP A 127 4.57 6.52 1.49
CA ASP A 127 4.10 7.67 0.72
C ASP A 127 4.40 7.52 -0.79
N PHE A 128 4.01 8.50 -1.59
CA PHE A 128 4.19 8.45 -3.04
C PHE A 128 5.66 8.41 -3.46
N GLU A 129 6.53 9.17 -2.78
CA GLU A 129 7.96 9.18 -3.08
C GLU A 129 8.63 7.86 -2.69
N GLY A 130 8.26 7.30 -1.55
CA GLY A 130 8.70 5.97 -1.12
C GLY A 130 8.30 4.88 -2.11
N PHE A 131 7.08 4.95 -2.65
CA PHE A 131 6.59 4.04 -3.67
C PHE A 131 7.42 4.16 -4.98
N ILE A 132 7.61 5.39 -5.47
CA ILE A 132 8.43 5.65 -6.67
C ILE A 132 9.84 5.10 -6.47
N GLY A 133 10.48 5.46 -5.34
CA GLY A 133 11.83 5.01 -5.04
C GLY A 133 11.95 3.48 -4.93
N MET A 134 10.96 2.80 -4.37
CA MET A 134 10.92 1.34 -4.29
C MET A 134 10.85 0.71 -5.68
N VAL A 135 9.96 1.16 -6.54
CA VAL A 135 9.81 0.63 -7.91
C VAL A 135 11.09 0.88 -8.73
N ASP A 136 11.69 2.07 -8.61
CA ASP A 136 12.92 2.41 -9.32
C ASP A 136 14.13 1.59 -8.82
N ALA A 137 14.22 1.33 -7.52
CA ALA A 137 15.25 0.47 -6.93
C ALA A 137 15.18 -0.98 -7.45
N MET A 138 13.97 -1.46 -7.79
CA MET A 138 13.79 -2.76 -8.45
C MET A 138 14.12 -2.74 -9.96
N GLY A 139 14.47 -1.57 -10.53
CA GLY A 139 14.70 -1.39 -11.95
C GLY A 139 13.42 -1.34 -12.79
N GLY A 140 12.33 -0.87 -12.19
CA GLY A 140 11.00 -0.83 -12.79
C GLY A 140 10.22 -2.14 -12.68
N ILE A 141 8.95 -2.10 -13.09
CA ILE A 141 8.04 -3.25 -13.08
C ILE A 141 7.51 -3.52 -14.49
N ASP A 142 7.23 -4.78 -14.80
CA ASP A 142 6.71 -5.19 -16.09
C ASP A 142 5.19 -5.29 -16.05
N VAL A 143 4.51 -4.56 -16.93
CA VAL A 143 3.04 -4.56 -17.06
C VAL A 143 2.65 -4.89 -18.49
N CYS A 144 1.42 -5.42 -18.68
CA CYS A 144 0.85 -5.64 -19.99
C CYS A 144 -0.53 -4.99 -20.05
N LEU A 145 -0.64 -3.93 -20.86
CA LEU A 145 -1.91 -3.22 -21.05
C LEU A 145 -2.65 -3.78 -22.25
N PRO A 146 -3.95 -4.11 -22.12
CA PRO A 146 -4.75 -4.59 -23.25
C PRO A 146 -4.98 -3.49 -24.30
N GLU A 147 -5.03 -2.22 -23.87
CA GLU A 147 -5.29 -1.03 -24.68
C GLU A 147 -4.33 0.10 -24.28
N PRO A 148 -4.09 1.09 -25.15
CA PRO A 148 -3.32 2.28 -24.77
C PRO A 148 -4.03 3.03 -23.65
N LEU A 149 -3.26 3.54 -22.69
CA LEU A 149 -3.79 4.23 -21.53
C LEU A 149 -3.24 5.66 -21.49
N GLN A 150 -4.12 6.63 -21.68
CA GLN A 150 -3.77 8.07 -21.62
C GLN A 150 -4.60 8.75 -20.54
N ASP A 151 -3.93 9.39 -19.59
CA ASP A 151 -4.54 10.20 -18.53
C ASP A 151 -3.75 11.49 -18.35
N GLY A 152 -4.32 12.60 -18.84
CA GLY A 152 -3.70 13.92 -18.75
C GLY A 152 -3.59 14.43 -17.32
N HIS A 153 -4.48 14.03 -16.41
CA HIS A 153 -4.45 14.40 -15.00
C HIS A 153 -3.32 13.66 -14.24
N ALA A 154 -3.14 12.37 -14.55
CA ALA A 154 -2.06 11.57 -13.99
C ALA A 154 -0.74 11.73 -14.76
N ARG A 155 -0.72 12.52 -15.85
CA ARG A 155 0.42 12.67 -16.79
C ARG A 155 0.94 11.30 -17.29
N LEU A 156 0.01 10.40 -17.58
CA LEU A 156 0.28 9.05 -18.02
C LEU A 156 -0.02 8.90 -19.52
N ASP A 157 0.94 8.34 -20.25
CA ASP A 157 0.78 7.95 -21.64
C ASP A 157 1.54 6.64 -21.85
N LEU A 158 0.80 5.52 -21.88
CA LEU A 158 1.35 4.18 -22.02
C LEU A 158 0.71 3.49 -23.23
N PRO A 159 1.51 2.91 -24.15
CA PRO A 159 0.99 2.12 -25.25
C PRO A 159 0.38 0.80 -24.76
N ALA A 160 -0.41 0.15 -25.63
CA ALA A 160 -0.86 -1.21 -25.39
C ALA A 160 0.33 -2.19 -25.47
N GLY A 161 0.17 -3.33 -24.80
CA GLY A 161 1.14 -4.44 -24.83
C GLY A 161 2.03 -4.49 -23.60
N ALA A 162 3.00 -5.41 -23.67
CA ALA A 162 3.98 -5.63 -22.61
C ALA A 162 5.06 -4.55 -22.62
N GLN A 163 5.31 -3.96 -21.47
CA GLN A 163 6.29 -2.88 -21.29
C GLN A 163 6.80 -2.82 -19.86
N SER A 164 8.00 -2.29 -19.67
CA SER A 164 8.54 -1.99 -18.35
C SER A 164 8.28 -0.51 -18.04
N ILE A 165 7.76 -0.23 -16.84
CA ILE A 165 7.44 1.11 -16.37
C ILE A 165 8.24 1.45 -15.12
N ASN A 166 8.61 2.73 -14.98
CA ASN A 166 9.31 3.26 -13.82
C ASN A 166 8.36 3.61 -12.67
N GLY A 167 8.90 4.11 -11.55
CA GLY A 167 8.13 4.44 -10.36
C GLY A 167 7.07 5.50 -10.58
N ASP A 168 7.39 6.57 -11.33
CA ASP A 168 6.42 7.64 -11.65
C ASP A 168 5.25 7.09 -12.47
N GLN A 169 5.56 6.30 -13.49
CA GLN A 169 4.53 5.68 -14.35
C GLN A 169 3.69 4.66 -13.59
N ALA A 170 4.31 3.88 -12.68
CA ALA A 170 3.60 2.91 -11.85
C ALA A 170 2.65 3.61 -10.87
N LEU A 171 3.08 4.71 -10.24
CA LEU A 171 2.24 5.53 -9.39
C LEU A 171 1.09 6.16 -10.17
N ALA A 172 1.37 6.75 -11.34
CA ALA A 172 0.37 7.34 -12.20
C ALA A 172 -0.67 6.29 -12.63
N LEU A 173 -0.24 5.07 -13.01
CA LEU A 173 -1.12 3.95 -13.36
C LEU A 173 -2.03 3.55 -12.18
N ALA A 174 -1.49 3.43 -10.97
CA ALA A 174 -2.26 3.08 -9.77
C ALA A 174 -3.29 4.15 -9.37
N ARG A 175 -3.09 5.42 -9.78
CA ARG A 175 -3.95 6.58 -9.47
C ARG A 175 -4.93 6.92 -10.58
N THR A 176 -4.74 6.42 -11.79
CA THR A 176 -5.57 6.73 -12.96
C THR A 176 -7.03 6.34 -12.74
N ARG A 177 -7.95 7.30 -12.98
CA ARG A 177 -9.40 7.13 -12.90
C ARG A 177 -10.11 7.39 -14.23
N HIS A 178 -9.51 8.23 -15.09
CA HIS A 178 -10.20 8.84 -16.24
C HIS A 178 -9.91 8.17 -17.59
N ALA A 179 -9.09 7.15 -17.63
CA ALA A 179 -8.61 6.56 -18.89
C ALA A 179 -9.55 5.54 -19.53
N LEU A 180 -10.63 5.16 -18.86
CA LEU A 180 -11.63 4.23 -19.40
C LEU A 180 -12.98 4.92 -19.51
N ALA A 181 -13.78 4.52 -20.52
CA ALA A 181 -15.11 5.06 -20.80
C ALA A 181 -16.12 4.91 -19.63
N GLU A 182 -15.77 4.13 -18.64
CA GLU A 182 -16.44 4.04 -17.35
C GLU A 182 -15.50 4.58 -16.27
N GLU A 183 -15.73 5.82 -15.82
CA GLU A 183 -15.10 6.44 -14.65
C GLU A 183 -15.51 5.70 -13.37
N SER A 184 -15.04 4.46 -13.19
CA SER A 184 -15.45 3.64 -12.05
C SER A 184 -14.28 3.35 -11.10
N ASP A 185 -14.58 3.32 -9.81
CA ASP A 185 -13.64 2.86 -8.78
C ASP A 185 -13.14 1.43 -9.04
N ILE A 186 -13.93 0.61 -9.77
CA ILE A 186 -13.56 -0.76 -10.16
C ILE A 186 -12.37 -0.76 -11.13
N ALA A 187 -12.33 0.18 -12.08
CA ALA A 187 -11.20 0.29 -13.02
C ALA A 187 -9.90 0.65 -12.28
N ARG A 188 -9.98 1.56 -11.30
CA ARG A 188 -8.83 1.90 -10.44
C ARG A 188 -8.33 0.69 -9.65
N LEU A 189 -9.24 -0.10 -9.07
CA LEU A 189 -8.87 -1.34 -8.38
C LEU A 189 -8.13 -2.31 -9.31
N GLY A 190 -8.56 -2.43 -10.58
CA GLY A 190 -7.88 -3.25 -11.58
C GLY A 190 -6.45 -2.79 -11.86
N HIS A 191 -6.22 -1.48 -12.01
CA HIS A 191 -4.88 -0.91 -12.20
C HIS A 191 -3.99 -1.12 -10.96
N GLN A 192 -4.53 -0.90 -9.76
CA GLN A 192 -3.81 -1.15 -8.52
C GLN A 192 -3.41 -2.63 -8.38
N GLN A 193 -4.31 -3.56 -8.71
CA GLN A 193 -4.01 -4.99 -8.70
C GLN A 193 -2.94 -5.38 -9.74
N MET A 194 -2.98 -4.77 -10.92
CA MET A 194 -1.95 -4.98 -11.96
C MET A 194 -0.57 -4.53 -11.46
N VAL A 195 -0.48 -3.32 -10.90
CA VAL A 195 0.77 -2.78 -10.34
C VAL A 195 1.27 -3.66 -9.19
N LEU A 196 0.39 -4.03 -8.24
CA LEU A 196 0.75 -4.89 -7.12
C LEU A 196 1.26 -6.25 -7.60
N SER A 197 0.56 -6.88 -8.54
CA SER A 197 0.99 -8.16 -9.12
C SER A 197 2.35 -8.06 -9.79
N ALA A 198 2.62 -6.96 -10.51
CA ALA A 198 3.90 -6.73 -11.16
C ALA A 198 5.03 -6.53 -10.13
N ILE A 199 4.77 -5.82 -9.03
CA ILE A 199 5.72 -5.66 -7.92
C ILE A 199 6.07 -7.01 -7.31
N VAL A 200 5.06 -7.82 -6.95
CA VAL A 200 5.25 -9.16 -6.36
C VAL A 200 6.03 -10.06 -7.31
N GLN A 201 5.68 -10.07 -8.60
CA GLN A 201 6.41 -10.85 -9.60
C GLN A 201 7.87 -10.42 -9.76
N LYS A 202 8.14 -9.11 -9.69
CA LYS A 202 9.49 -8.58 -9.78
C LYS A 202 10.30 -8.93 -8.54
N ALA A 203 9.73 -8.77 -7.36
CA ALA A 203 10.37 -9.09 -6.08
C ALA A 203 10.71 -10.59 -5.98
N THR A 204 9.81 -11.48 -6.43
CA THR A 204 10.05 -12.93 -6.39
C THR A 204 11.03 -13.44 -7.46
N LYS A 205 11.12 -12.76 -8.61
CA LYS A 205 12.08 -13.11 -9.67
C LYS A 205 13.49 -12.55 -9.42
N SER A 206 13.59 -11.47 -8.67
CA SER A 206 14.88 -10.86 -8.35
C SER A 206 15.48 -11.64 -7.17
N ASP A 207 16.79 -11.98 -7.25
CA ASP A 207 17.56 -12.56 -6.12
C ASP A 207 17.61 -11.64 -4.87
N VAL A 208 16.77 -10.61 -4.83
CA VAL A 208 16.68 -9.64 -3.73
C VAL A 208 16.19 -10.31 -2.44
N LEU A 209 15.35 -11.36 -2.54
CA LEU A 209 14.89 -12.13 -1.38
C LEU A 209 15.88 -13.23 -0.95
N VAL A 210 16.95 -13.45 -1.68
CA VAL A 210 17.90 -14.58 -1.46
C VAL A 210 19.25 -14.12 -0.90
N ARG A 211 19.46 -12.83 -0.70
CA ARG A 211 20.67 -12.32 -0.06
C ARG A 211 20.34 -11.67 1.28
N PRO A 212 20.66 -12.34 2.40
CA PRO A 212 20.66 -11.71 3.71
C PRO A 212 21.72 -10.61 3.82
#